data_c87448e8fb0e9f21feeecaaac5811c5c
#
_entry.id   c87448e8fb0e9f21feeecaaac5811c5c
#
_cell.length_a   1.000
_cell.length_b   1.000
_cell.length_c   1.000
_cell.angle_alpha   90.00
_cell.angle_beta   90.00
_cell.angle_gamma   90.00
#
_symmetry.space_group_name_H-M   'P 1'
#
loop_
_entity.id
_entity.type
_entity.pdbx_description
1 polymer ?
#
loop_
_entity_poly.entity_id
_entity_poly.type
_entity_poly.pdbx_seq_one_letter_code
_entity_poly.pdbx_strand_id
1 'polypeptide(L)'
;VASCFVPMNQAFTPPQQTVQANVSAALAEDVGDGDITAALISADSQASARVITREDGVLCGQAWVNEVFAQLDPAVQVQWQARDGRDIAAGDSLFTLQGPARSLLTGERSALNFLQLLSGIATTCQRYAQLVEGTGVKLLDTRKTLPGLRMAQKYAVACGGCYNHRIGLFDAFLIKENHIQACGGLAAGVNTARTQAPGKPVEVEVETMDELRQALEAACDRVMLDNFSLPQMREAVALTAGRLELEASGNVNESTLRPIAETGVDFISIGALTKDCKSLDLSMRLL
;
A
#
# COMPACT_ATOMS: atom_id res chain seq x y z
N VAL A 1 12.00 -24.46 1.73
CA VAL A 1 12.63 -23.44 0.87
C VAL A 1 12.27 -22.11 1.50
N ALA A 2 13.27 -21.33 1.97
CA ALA A 2 13.01 -19.99 2.48
C ALA A 2 12.54 -19.12 1.30
N SER A 3 11.35 -18.53 1.40
CA SER A 3 10.81 -17.63 0.38
C SER A 3 11.80 -16.50 0.12
N CYS A 4 12.23 -16.35 -1.14
CA CYS A 4 13.06 -15.21 -1.58
C CYS A 4 12.27 -13.90 -1.63
N PHE A 5 10.93 -13.99 -1.68
CA PHE A 5 10.04 -12.87 -1.48
C PHE A 5 9.72 -12.75 0.00
N VAL A 6 10.41 -11.88 0.71
CA VAL A 6 10.01 -11.51 2.07
C VAL A 6 8.85 -10.52 1.92
N PRO A 7 7.61 -10.91 2.24
CA PRO A 7 6.53 -9.94 2.31
C PRO A 7 6.91 -8.95 3.41
N MET A 8 7.06 -7.67 3.07
CA MET A 8 7.35 -6.62 4.04
C MET A 8 6.09 -6.36 4.88
N ASN A 9 5.84 -7.20 5.88
CA ASN A 9 4.63 -7.13 6.69
C ASN A 9 4.99 -6.61 8.05
N GLN A 10 5.59 -6.07 8.68
CA GLN A 10 5.63 -5.54 10.08
C GLN A 10 6.74 -4.50 10.35
N ALA A 11 7.62 -4.28 9.38
CA ALA A 11 8.73 -3.36 9.56
C ALA A 11 8.87 -2.33 8.43
N PHE A 12 7.86 -2.24 7.50
CA PHE A 12 7.93 -1.22 6.46
C PHE A 12 7.67 0.15 7.07
N THR A 13 8.74 0.90 7.28
CA THR A 13 8.66 2.32 7.60
C THR A 13 9.01 3.10 6.33
N PRO A 14 8.16 4.03 5.88
CA PRO A 14 8.48 4.82 4.70
C PRO A 14 9.76 5.62 4.95
N PRO A 15 10.68 5.70 3.96
CA PRO A 15 11.87 6.51 4.10
C PRO A 15 11.51 7.97 4.43
N GLN A 16 12.15 8.56 5.42
CA GLN A 16 11.90 9.95 5.83
C GLN A 16 11.98 10.92 4.65
N GLN A 17 12.95 10.74 3.77
CA GLN A 17 13.11 11.55 2.56
C GLN A 17 11.89 11.50 1.64
N THR A 18 11.20 10.35 1.55
CA THR A 18 9.97 10.21 0.76
C THR A 18 8.81 10.98 1.39
N VAL A 19 8.66 10.88 2.72
CA VAL A 19 7.64 11.65 3.46
C VAL A 19 7.85 13.14 3.26
N GLN A 20 9.08 13.62 3.41
CA GLN A 20 9.46 15.01 3.19
C GLN A 20 9.13 15.50 1.79
N ALA A 21 9.50 14.72 0.77
CA ALA A 21 9.23 15.09 -0.62
C ALA A 21 7.72 15.13 -0.93
N ASN A 22 6.94 14.18 -0.43
CA ASN A 22 5.49 14.18 -0.58
C ASN A 22 4.86 15.43 0.05
N VAL A 23 5.25 15.75 1.27
CA VAL A 23 4.72 16.90 2.00
C VAL A 23 5.13 18.21 1.36
N SER A 24 6.41 18.36 0.96
CA SER A 24 6.86 19.57 0.26
C SER A 24 6.07 19.84 -1.02
N ALA A 25 5.77 18.77 -1.79
CA ALA A 25 4.97 18.92 -3.01
C ALA A 25 3.52 19.34 -2.70
N ALA A 26 2.89 18.74 -1.67
CA ALA A 26 1.53 19.07 -1.27
C ALA A 26 1.41 20.50 -0.71
N LEU A 27 2.38 20.94 0.08
CA LEU A 27 2.42 22.31 0.59
C LEU A 27 2.67 23.33 -0.51
N ALA A 28 3.54 23.03 -1.47
CA ALA A 28 3.76 23.88 -2.63
C ALA A 28 2.49 24.05 -3.49
N GLU A 29 1.69 22.98 -3.62
CA GLU A 29 0.43 23.01 -4.36
C GLU A 29 -0.64 23.85 -3.65
N ASP A 30 -0.79 23.70 -2.31
CA ASP A 30 -1.91 24.26 -1.56
C ASP A 30 -1.62 25.68 -1.03
N VAL A 31 -0.40 25.97 -0.64
CA VAL A 31 -0.03 27.25 -0.02
C VAL A 31 0.44 28.27 -1.05
N GLY A 32 1.19 27.83 -2.07
CA GLY A 32 1.75 28.73 -3.10
C GLY A 32 2.56 29.87 -2.47
N ASP A 33 2.21 31.12 -2.83
CA ASP A 33 2.86 32.33 -2.32
C ASP A 33 2.38 32.75 -0.92
N GLY A 34 1.41 32.04 -0.30
CA GLY A 34 0.95 32.28 1.05
C GLY A 34 -0.57 32.11 1.23
N ASP A 35 -0.98 31.83 2.46
CA ASP A 35 -2.40 31.68 2.85
C ASP A 35 -3.00 33.06 3.14
N ILE A 36 -3.74 33.61 2.16
CA ILE A 36 -4.41 34.91 2.27
C ILE A 36 -5.53 34.93 3.31
N THR A 37 -6.16 33.78 3.59
CA THR A 37 -7.24 33.68 4.58
C THR A 37 -6.68 33.63 5.98
N ALA A 38 -5.66 32.85 6.24
CA ALA A 38 -4.97 32.83 7.53
C ALA A 38 -4.38 34.20 7.88
N ALA A 39 -3.99 34.99 6.89
CA ALA A 39 -3.49 36.36 7.09
C ALA A 39 -4.51 37.30 7.76
N LEU A 40 -5.81 36.99 7.75
CA LEU A 40 -6.84 37.73 8.48
C LEU A 40 -6.72 37.61 10.02
N ILE A 41 -6.05 36.55 10.50
CA ILE A 41 -5.84 36.31 11.92
C ILE A 41 -4.56 37.07 12.38
N SER A 42 -4.53 37.56 13.62
CA SER A 42 -3.29 38.16 14.15
C SER A 42 -2.12 37.17 14.13
N ALA A 43 -0.93 37.64 13.80
CA ALA A 43 0.27 36.79 13.77
C ALA A 43 0.61 36.19 15.15
N ASP A 44 0.26 36.89 16.22
CA ASP A 44 0.53 36.45 17.62
C ASP A 44 -0.54 35.51 18.18
N SER A 45 -1.61 35.25 17.40
CA SER A 45 -2.72 34.41 17.86
C SER A 45 -2.25 32.95 18.04
N GLN A 46 -2.47 32.41 19.22
CA GLN A 46 -2.29 31.00 19.53
C GLN A 46 -3.65 30.29 19.53
N ALA A 47 -3.66 29.04 19.12
CA ALA A 47 -4.85 28.22 19.09
C ALA A 47 -4.55 26.78 19.49
N SER A 48 -5.60 26.07 19.86
CA SER A 48 -5.62 24.61 19.95
C SER A 48 -6.67 24.07 18.97
N ALA A 49 -6.38 22.93 18.38
CA ALA A 49 -7.31 22.25 17.50
C ALA A 49 -7.36 20.75 17.83
N ARG A 50 -8.46 20.13 17.45
CA ARG A 50 -8.65 18.68 17.57
C ARG A 50 -9.11 18.10 16.24
N VAL A 51 -8.52 16.98 15.87
CA VAL A 51 -8.94 16.19 14.70
C VAL A 51 -9.67 14.93 15.18
N ILE A 52 -10.83 14.69 14.59
CA ILE A 52 -11.67 13.51 14.84
C ILE A 52 -11.95 12.76 13.55
N THR A 53 -12.22 11.46 13.67
CA THR A 53 -12.83 10.69 12.58
C THR A 53 -14.36 10.70 12.70
N ARG A 54 -15.05 10.66 11.56
CA ARG A 54 -16.51 10.52 11.49
C ARG A 54 -16.96 9.12 11.09
N GLU A 55 -16.00 8.26 10.74
CA GLU A 55 -16.21 6.87 10.31
C GLU A 55 -15.29 5.94 11.10
N ASP A 56 -15.71 4.67 11.24
CA ASP A 56 -14.86 3.60 11.74
C ASP A 56 -13.77 3.28 10.69
N GLY A 57 -12.59 2.89 11.14
CA GLY A 57 -11.52 2.53 10.23
C GLY A 57 -10.20 2.19 10.91
N VAL A 58 -9.13 2.23 10.12
CA VAL A 58 -7.75 2.03 10.57
C VAL A 58 -6.97 3.32 10.36
N LEU A 59 -6.36 3.85 11.42
CA LEU A 59 -5.52 5.04 11.31
C LEU A 59 -4.24 4.73 10.51
N CYS A 60 -3.88 5.62 9.58
CA CYS A 60 -2.60 5.57 8.88
C CYS A 60 -2.21 6.94 8.35
N GLY A 61 -0.96 7.36 8.60
CA GLY A 61 -0.41 8.59 8.02
C GLY A 61 0.20 9.57 9.03
N GLN A 62 0.47 9.15 10.27
CA GLN A 62 1.03 10.02 11.31
C GLN A 62 2.31 10.73 10.85
N ALA A 63 3.19 10.04 10.13
CA ALA A 63 4.45 10.62 9.66
C ALA A 63 4.23 11.81 8.72
N TRP A 64 3.23 11.75 7.84
CA TRP A 64 2.91 12.85 6.92
C TRP A 64 2.30 14.04 7.64
N VAL A 65 1.38 13.81 8.59
CA VAL A 65 0.81 14.89 9.41
C VAL A 65 1.89 15.61 10.20
N ASN A 66 2.76 14.86 10.87
CA ASN A 66 3.87 15.44 11.64
C ASN A 66 4.80 16.28 10.74
N GLU A 67 5.10 15.76 9.55
CA GLU A 67 5.96 16.44 8.58
C GLU A 67 5.31 17.71 8.01
N VAL A 68 3.98 17.72 7.77
CA VAL A 68 3.26 18.94 7.33
C VAL A 68 3.48 20.09 8.31
N PHE A 69 3.25 19.84 9.59
CA PHE A 69 3.44 20.90 10.59
C PHE A 69 4.91 21.22 10.85
N ALA A 70 5.80 20.24 10.78
CA ALA A 70 7.23 20.48 10.91
C ALA A 70 7.80 21.37 9.78
N GLN A 71 7.30 21.23 8.53
CA GLN A 71 7.72 22.07 7.40
C GLN A 71 7.07 23.46 7.43
N LEU A 72 5.82 23.56 7.90
CA LEU A 72 5.13 24.85 7.98
C LEU A 72 5.63 25.70 9.14
N ASP A 73 5.67 25.12 10.32
CA ASP A 73 6.01 25.85 11.55
C ASP A 73 6.42 24.88 12.67
N PRO A 74 7.71 24.80 13.04
CA PRO A 74 8.17 23.90 14.10
C PRO A 74 7.64 24.24 15.51
N ALA A 75 7.00 25.39 15.70
CA ALA A 75 6.32 25.73 16.95
C ALA A 75 5.01 24.98 17.16
N VAL A 76 4.45 24.36 16.10
CA VAL A 76 3.24 23.54 16.20
C VAL A 76 3.54 22.22 16.88
N GLN A 77 2.81 21.93 17.94
CA GLN A 77 2.89 20.67 18.67
C GLN A 77 1.74 19.75 18.23
N VAL A 78 2.08 18.53 17.83
CA VAL A 78 1.12 17.46 17.45
C VAL A 78 1.11 16.41 18.54
N GLN A 79 -0.05 16.19 19.17
CA GLN A 79 -0.20 15.19 20.23
C GLN A 79 -1.21 14.12 19.80
N TRP A 80 -0.71 12.92 19.52
CA TRP A 80 -1.49 11.78 19.06
C TRP A 80 -2.19 11.04 20.21
N GLN A 81 -3.47 10.65 19.97
CA GLN A 81 -4.25 9.76 20.84
C GLN A 81 -4.40 8.35 20.24
N ALA A 82 -4.15 8.18 18.96
CA ALA A 82 -4.17 6.90 18.24
C ALA A 82 -2.84 6.67 17.51
N ARG A 83 -2.61 5.46 16.99
CA ARG A 83 -1.38 5.08 16.27
C ARG A 83 -1.72 4.42 14.95
N ASP A 84 -0.82 4.56 13.97
CA ASP A 84 -0.94 3.87 12.68
C ASP A 84 -1.13 2.35 12.87
N GLY A 85 -2.04 1.78 12.06
CA GLY A 85 -2.41 0.38 12.12
C GLY A 85 -3.39 0.00 13.24
N ARG A 86 -3.93 0.98 13.99
CA ARG A 86 -4.95 0.74 15.02
C ARG A 86 -6.34 1.10 14.54
N ASP A 87 -7.32 0.32 15.00
CA ASP A 87 -8.72 0.62 14.79
C ASP A 87 -9.09 1.92 15.47
N ILE A 88 -9.91 2.71 14.78
CA ILE A 88 -10.52 3.95 15.24
C ILE A 88 -12.04 3.88 15.02
N ALA A 89 -12.81 4.44 15.93
CA ALA A 89 -14.26 4.49 15.87
C ALA A 89 -14.76 5.90 15.58
N ALA A 90 -15.92 6.01 14.94
CA ALA A 90 -16.57 7.29 14.66
C ALA A 90 -16.71 8.13 15.93
N GLY A 91 -16.21 9.36 15.90
CA GLY A 91 -16.15 10.28 17.03
C GLY A 91 -14.83 10.27 17.81
N ASP A 92 -13.92 9.33 17.56
CA ASP A 92 -12.63 9.30 18.22
C ASP A 92 -11.79 10.54 17.90
N SER A 93 -11.11 11.06 18.92
CA SER A 93 -10.06 12.06 18.76
C SER A 93 -8.77 11.37 18.32
N LEU A 94 -8.28 11.73 17.14
CA LEU A 94 -7.05 11.14 16.58
C LEU A 94 -5.79 11.84 17.09
N PHE A 95 -5.82 13.16 17.09
CA PHE A 95 -4.74 13.99 17.62
C PHE A 95 -5.22 15.41 17.93
N THR A 96 -4.44 16.12 18.74
CA THR A 96 -4.61 17.55 19.00
C THR A 96 -3.39 18.33 18.50
N LEU A 97 -3.63 19.60 18.19
CA LEU A 97 -2.65 20.58 17.77
C LEU A 97 -2.62 21.73 18.73
N GLN A 98 -1.43 22.28 19.00
CA GLN A 98 -1.27 23.54 19.73
C GLN A 98 -0.16 24.36 19.06
N GLY A 99 -0.40 25.67 18.87
CA GLY A 99 0.58 26.55 18.25
C GLY A 99 -0.03 27.78 17.59
N PRO A 100 0.72 28.48 16.71
CA PRO A 100 0.24 29.66 16.02
C PRO A 100 -1.02 29.33 15.19
N ALA A 101 -2.09 30.08 15.40
CA ALA A 101 -3.40 29.82 14.78
C ALA A 101 -3.33 29.79 13.25
N ARG A 102 -2.53 30.65 12.66
CA ARG A 102 -2.30 30.68 11.19
C ARG A 102 -1.74 29.34 10.71
N SER A 103 -0.69 28.83 11.37
CA SER A 103 0.00 27.60 10.99
C SER A 103 -0.89 26.39 11.12
N LEU A 104 -1.77 26.32 12.15
CA LEU A 104 -2.74 25.25 12.31
C LEU A 104 -3.75 25.22 11.15
N LEU A 105 -4.28 26.37 10.74
CA LEU A 105 -5.28 26.46 9.67
C LEU A 105 -4.66 26.23 8.29
N THR A 106 -3.47 26.79 8.03
CA THR A 106 -2.76 26.58 6.76
C THR A 106 -2.39 25.11 6.54
N GLY A 107 -1.99 24.39 7.60
CA GLY A 107 -1.60 22.97 7.52
C GLY A 107 -2.77 21.99 7.47
N GLU A 108 -3.96 22.41 7.87
CA GLU A 108 -5.14 21.54 8.03
C GLU A 108 -5.39 20.68 6.79
N ARG A 109 -5.54 21.30 5.61
CA ARG A 109 -5.97 20.60 4.41
C ARG A 109 -4.96 19.58 3.95
N SER A 110 -3.69 19.95 3.85
CA SER A 110 -2.61 19.04 3.47
C SER A 110 -2.46 17.88 4.46
N ALA A 111 -2.51 18.14 5.76
CA ALA A 111 -2.45 17.12 6.80
C ALA A 111 -3.62 16.13 6.71
N LEU A 112 -4.85 16.63 6.58
CA LEU A 112 -6.03 15.79 6.45
C LEU A 112 -6.06 15.00 5.15
N ASN A 113 -5.60 15.58 4.02
CA ASN A 113 -5.56 14.88 2.74
C ASN A 113 -4.68 13.62 2.81
N PHE A 114 -3.50 13.68 3.42
CA PHE A 114 -2.68 12.48 3.63
C PHE A 114 -3.36 11.49 4.59
N LEU A 115 -3.81 11.97 5.74
CA LEU A 115 -4.36 11.09 6.77
C LEU A 115 -5.64 10.37 6.31
N GLN A 116 -6.57 11.08 5.66
CA GLN A 116 -7.82 10.50 5.17
C GLN A 116 -7.60 9.49 4.05
N LEU A 117 -6.67 9.77 3.12
CA LEU A 117 -6.34 8.87 2.02
C LEU A 117 -5.68 7.59 2.54
N LEU A 118 -4.65 7.72 3.36
CA LEU A 118 -3.88 6.57 3.85
C LEU A 118 -4.69 5.72 4.83
N SER A 119 -5.47 6.34 5.71
CA SER A 119 -6.40 5.62 6.59
C SER A 119 -7.49 4.90 5.80
N GLY A 120 -8.02 5.49 4.73
CA GLY A 120 -8.99 4.85 3.86
C GLY A 120 -8.44 3.61 3.16
N ILE A 121 -7.18 3.66 2.70
CA ILE A 121 -6.48 2.50 2.11
C ILE A 121 -6.27 1.42 3.16
N ALA A 122 -5.76 1.77 4.35
CA ALA A 122 -5.56 0.81 5.43
C ALA A 122 -6.86 0.13 5.85
N THR A 123 -7.96 0.90 5.95
CA THR A 123 -9.31 0.38 6.25
C THR A 123 -9.80 -0.60 5.20
N THR A 124 -9.60 -0.26 3.91
CA THR A 124 -9.95 -1.17 2.81
C THR A 124 -9.13 -2.46 2.88
N CYS A 125 -7.82 -2.36 3.13
CA CYS A 125 -6.94 -3.53 3.26
C CYS A 125 -7.35 -4.42 4.43
N GLN A 126 -7.68 -3.85 5.59
CA GLN A 126 -8.16 -4.62 6.74
C GLN A 126 -9.45 -5.38 6.41
N ARG A 127 -10.40 -4.74 5.74
CA ARG A 127 -11.64 -5.39 5.30
C ARG A 127 -11.37 -6.57 4.37
N TYR A 128 -10.47 -6.40 3.40
CA TYR A 128 -10.07 -7.50 2.50
C TYR A 128 -9.35 -8.63 3.25
N ALA A 129 -8.45 -8.30 4.18
CA ALA A 129 -7.74 -9.29 5.01
C ALA A 129 -8.72 -10.14 5.84
N GLN A 130 -9.76 -9.52 6.42
CA GLN A 130 -10.80 -10.21 7.17
C GLN A 130 -11.60 -11.21 6.32
N LEU A 131 -11.83 -10.90 5.03
CA LEU A 131 -12.57 -11.81 4.11
C LEU A 131 -11.84 -13.12 3.88
N VAL A 132 -10.53 -13.18 4.05
CA VAL A 132 -9.71 -14.39 3.84
C VAL A 132 -9.16 -14.99 5.13
N GLU A 133 -9.64 -14.52 6.26
CA GLU A 133 -9.20 -15.05 7.56
C GLU A 133 -9.40 -16.57 7.65
N GLY A 134 -8.37 -17.26 8.16
CA GLY A 134 -8.35 -18.72 8.30
C GLY A 134 -7.96 -19.50 7.04
N THR A 135 -7.73 -18.84 5.87
CA THR A 135 -7.30 -19.53 4.64
C THR A 135 -5.78 -19.67 4.51
N GLY A 136 -5.02 -18.85 5.23
CA GLY A 136 -3.55 -18.81 5.14
C GLY A 136 -3.01 -18.01 3.95
N VAL A 137 -3.84 -17.59 3.00
CA VAL A 137 -3.44 -16.77 1.84
C VAL A 137 -2.98 -15.38 2.28
N LYS A 138 -2.01 -14.81 1.59
CA LYS A 138 -1.54 -13.43 1.79
C LYS A 138 -2.00 -12.53 0.65
N LEU A 139 -2.62 -11.40 0.99
CA LEU A 139 -3.07 -10.42 0.02
C LEU A 139 -1.96 -9.43 -0.30
N LEU A 140 -1.68 -9.24 -1.59
CA LEU A 140 -0.64 -8.34 -2.08
C LEU A 140 -1.24 -7.11 -2.75
N ASP A 141 -0.60 -5.97 -2.54
CA ASP A 141 -0.80 -4.79 -3.39
C ASP A 141 -0.18 -4.99 -4.78
N THR A 142 -0.21 -3.95 -5.60
CA THR A 142 0.42 -3.93 -6.92
C THR A 142 1.16 -2.61 -7.17
N ARG A 143 1.66 -2.42 -8.39
CA ARG A 143 2.19 -1.12 -8.85
C ARG A 143 1.11 -0.18 -9.41
N LYS A 144 -0.17 -0.55 -9.35
CA LYS A 144 -1.31 0.31 -9.72
C LYS A 144 -1.59 1.29 -8.58
N THR A 145 -0.75 2.31 -8.44
CA THR A 145 -0.75 3.29 -7.35
C THR A 145 -0.92 4.71 -7.90
N LEU A 146 -1.35 5.64 -7.04
CA LEU A 146 -1.32 7.06 -7.37
C LEU A 146 0.12 7.51 -7.66
N PRO A 147 0.36 8.27 -8.75
CA PRO A 147 1.69 8.80 -9.05
C PRO A 147 2.25 9.60 -7.87
N GLY A 148 3.53 9.37 -7.55
CA GLY A 148 4.23 10.03 -6.44
C GLY A 148 3.92 9.48 -5.05
N LEU A 149 2.81 8.76 -4.83
CA LEU A 149 2.38 8.29 -3.51
C LEU A 149 2.57 6.78 -3.28
N ARG A 150 3.28 6.06 -4.16
CA ARG A 150 3.41 4.59 -4.05
C ARG A 150 3.91 4.12 -2.69
N MET A 151 4.95 4.74 -2.16
CA MET A 151 5.51 4.34 -0.87
C MET A 151 4.51 4.58 0.27
N ALA A 152 3.78 5.70 0.23
CA ALA A 152 2.74 6.01 1.20
C ALA A 152 1.59 5.00 1.14
N GLN A 153 1.11 4.68 -0.06
CA GLN A 153 0.03 3.71 -0.25
C GLN A 153 0.45 2.29 0.17
N LYS A 154 1.69 1.87 -0.17
CA LYS A 154 2.22 0.56 0.27
C LYS A 154 2.38 0.47 1.79
N TYR A 155 2.76 1.57 2.45
CA TYR A 155 2.75 1.66 3.90
C TYR A 155 1.33 1.47 4.45
N ALA A 156 0.34 2.14 3.88
CA ALA A 156 -1.05 2.00 4.29
C ALA A 156 -1.59 0.57 4.09
N VAL A 157 -1.19 -0.11 3.01
CA VAL A 157 -1.50 -1.52 2.78
C VAL A 157 -0.98 -2.40 3.93
N ALA A 158 0.25 -2.18 4.38
CA ALA A 158 0.83 -2.91 5.50
C ALA A 158 0.13 -2.57 6.84
N CYS A 159 -0.23 -1.30 7.07
CA CYS A 159 -1.02 -0.89 8.24
C CYS A 159 -2.39 -1.58 8.30
N GLY A 160 -3.00 -1.85 7.15
CA GLY A 160 -4.28 -2.57 7.02
C GLY A 160 -4.17 -4.09 7.08
N GLY A 161 -2.96 -4.66 7.32
CA GLY A 161 -2.76 -6.11 7.47
C GLY A 161 -2.57 -6.88 6.17
N CYS A 162 -2.46 -6.21 5.03
CA CYS A 162 -2.06 -6.80 3.76
C CYS A 162 -0.54 -6.69 3.54
N TYR A 163 -0.04 -7.23 2.44
CA TYR A 163 1.38 -7.33 2.14
C TYR A 163 1.76 -6.55 0.88
N ASN A 164 3.03 -6.22 0.74
CA ASN A 164 3.50 -5.50 -0.42
C ASN A 164 4.09 -6.46 -1.47
N HIS A 165 3.63 -6.35 -2.71
CA HIS A 165 4.33 -6.83 -3.89
C HIS A 165 5.55 -5.93 -4.18
N ARG A 166 6.37 -6.25 -5.18
CA ARG A 166 7.52 -5.43 -5.56
C ARG A 166 7.19 -3.94 -5.60
N ILE A 167 8.13 -3.13 -5.15
CA ILE A 167 7.96 -1.67 -5.05
C ILE A 167 8.10 -1.00 -6.41
N GLY A 168 9.05 -1.48 -7.22
CA GLY A 168 9.36 -0.87 -8.50
C GLY A 168 9.77 -1.87 -9.57
N LEU A 169 10.55 -1.39 -10.52
CA LEU A 169 11.13 -2.22 -11.57
C LEU A 169 12.54 -2.71 -11.21
N PHE A 170 13.02 -2.38 -10.01
CA PHE A 170 14.40 -2.55 -9.58
C PHE A 170 14.59 -3.59 -8.47
N ASP A 171 13.52 -4.02 -7.82
CA ASP A 171 13.59 -4.88 -6.62
C ASP A 171 13.27 -6.36 -6.88
N ALA A 172 12.44 -6.67 -7.89
CA ALA A 172 12.15 -8.03 -8.31
C ALA A 172 11.80 -8.09 -9.80
N PHE A 173 12.10 -9.21 -10.45
CA PHE A 173 11.62 -9.50 -11.79
C PHE A 173 10.15 -9.94 -11.75
N LEU A 174 9.38 -9.49 -12.74
CA LEU A 174 8.09 -10.06 -13.13
C LEU A 174 8.14 -10.23 -14.65
N ILE A 175 8.38 -11.46 -15.06
CA ILE A 175 8.51 -11.85 -16.46
C ILE A 175 7.13 -12.17 -17.00
N LYS A 176 6.72 -11.47 -18.05
CA LYS A 176 5.41 -11.57 -18.71
C LYS A 176 5.54 -12.11 -20.11
N GLU A 177 4.42 -12.41 -20.78
CA GLU A 177 4.35 -12.98 -22.12
C GLU A 177 5.29 -12.28 -23.12
N ASN A 178 5.32 -10.94 -23.14
CA ASN A 178 6.18 -10.17 -24.03
C ASN A 178 7.68 -10.35 -23.72
N HIS A 179 8.04 -10.51 -22.44
CA HIS A 179 9.42 -10.79 -22.05
C HIS A 179 9.81 -12.23 -22.42
N ILE A 180 8.91 -13.19 -22.21
CA ILE A 180 9.11 -14.61 -22.59
C ILE A 180 9.38 -14.70 -24.07
N GLN A 181 8.56 -14.05 -24.90
CA GLN A 181 8.73 -14.04 -26.36
C GLN A 181 10.05 -13.40 -26.77
N ALA A 182 10.38 -12.24 -26.22
CA ALA A 182 11.61 -11.51 -26.56
C ALA A 182 12.89 -12.25 -26.14
N CYS A 183 12.84 -13.03 -25.04
CA CYS A 183 13.97 -13.82 -24.55
C CYS A 183 14.15 -15.18 -25.27
N GLY A 184 13.21 -15.57 -26.13
CA GLY A 184 13.25 -16.87 -26.83
C GLY A 184 12.72 -18.04 -25.98
N GLY A 185 11.88 -17.76 -24.98
CA GLY A 185 11.19 -18.73 -24.14
C GLY A 185 11.30 -18.44 -22.63
N LEU A 186 10.43 -19.08 -21.84
CA LEU A 186 10.33 -18.87 -20.40
C LEU A 186 11.63 -19.20 -19.65
N ALA A 187 12.21 -20.37 -19.92
CA ALA A 187 13.47 -20.79 -19.28
C ALA A 187 14.63 -19.86 -19.62
N ALA A 188 14.71 -19.38 -20.87
CA ALA A 188 15.72 -18.41 -21.29
C ALA A 188 15.56 -17.08 -20.55
N GLY A 189 14.32 -16.60 -20.37
CA GLY A 189 14.00 -15.39 -19.59
C GLY A 189 14.43 -15.51 -18.14
N VAL A 190 14.11 -16.62 -17.47
CA VAL A 190 14.48 -16.87 -16.06
C VAL A 190 16.01 -16.94 -15.91
N ASN A 191 16.72 -17.68 -16.80
CA ASN A 191 18.16 -17.78 -16.77
C ASN A 191 18.84 -16.42 -16.99
N THR A 192 18.32 -15.62 -17.92
CA THR A 192 18.81 -14.25 -18.16
C THR A 192 18.63 -13.37 -16.93
N ALA A 193 17.46 -13.42 -16.28
CA ALA A 193 17.19 -12.66 -15.06
C ALA A 193 18.16 -13.03 -13.93
N ARG A 194 18.39 -14.33 -13.71
CA ARG A 194 19.34 -14.84 -12.71
C ARG A 194 20.78 -14.37 -12.98
N THR A 195 21.16 -14.27 -14.26
CA THR A 195 22.50 -13.81 -14.67
C THR A 195 22.67 -12.31 -14.53
N GLN A 196 21.63 -11.53 -14.93
CA GLN A 196 21.69 -10.06 -14.90
C GLN A 196 21.68 -9.48 -13.50
N ALA A 197 20.90 -10.06 -12.58
CA ALA A 197 20.78 -9.57 -11.22
C ALA A 197 20.71 -10.74 -10.22
N PRO A 198 21.86 -11.37 -9.90
CA PRO A 198 21.91 -12.47 -8.95
C PRO A 198 21.31 -12.09 -7.60
N GLY A 199 20.47 -12.96 -7.06
CA GLY A 199 19.80 -12.74 -5.77
C GLY A 199 18.52 -11.91 -5.82
N LYS A 200 18.15 -11.32 -6.95
CA LYS A 200 16.83 -10.71 -7.11
C LYS A 200 15.78 -11.80 -7.31
N PRO A 201 14.60 -11.69 -6.66
CA PRO A 201 13.50 -12.61 -6.88
C PRO A 201 13.02 -12.60 -8.33
N VAL A 202 12.67 -13.79 -8.85
CA VAL A 202 12.16 -13.97 -10.21
C VAL A 202 10.76 -14.56 -10.14
N GLU A 203 9.79 -13.76 -10.52
CA GLU A 203 8.39 -14.16 -10.71
C GLU A 203 8.07 -14.23 -12.19
N VAL A 204 7.27 -15.23 -12.58
CA VAL A 204 6.82 -15.42 -13.96
C VAL A 204 5.29 -15.39 -13.97
N GLU A 205 4.70 -14.57 -14.84
CA GLU A 205 3.28 -14.54 -15.12
C GLU A 205 2.97 -15.58 -16.20
N VAL A 206 1.99 -16.44 -15.94
CA VAL A 206 1.56 -17.51 -16.84
C VAL A 206 0.06 -17.45 -17.06
N GLU A 207 -0.38 -17.78 -18.27
CA GLU A 207 -1.78 -17.80 -18.67
C GLU A 207 -2.32 -19.23 -18.90
N THR A 208 -1.43 -20.23 -18.94
CA THR A 208 -1.76 -21.62 -19.23
C THR A 208 -1.09 -22.61 -18.28
N MET A 209 -1.69 -23.79 -18.13
CA MET A 209 -1.10 -24.90 -17.37
C MET A 209 0.22 -25.40 -17.97
N ASP A 210 0.40 -25.28 -19.29
CA ASP A 210 1.67 -25.67 -19.94
C ASP A 210 2.80 -24.70 -19.63
N GLU A 211 2.52 -23.41 -19.56
CA GLU A 211 3.49 -22.41 -19.08
C GLU A 211 3.82 -22.60 -17.60
N LEU A 212 2.85 -23.00 -16.76
CA LEU A 212 3.11 -23.36 -15.38
C LEU A 212 4.10 -24.54 -15.27
N ARG A 213 3.97 -25.58 -16.12
CA ARG A 213 4.92 -26.69 -16.15
C ARG A 213 6.33 -26.22 -16.53
N GLN A 214 6.44 -25.36 -17.55
CA GLN A 214 7.71 -24.76 -17.94
C GLN A 214 8.32 -23.91 -16.82
N ALA A 215 7.50 -23.13 -16.08
CA ALA A 215 7.95 -22.32 -14.97
C ALA A 215 8.49 -23.18 -13.79
N LEU A 216 7.84 -24.31 -13.52
CA LEU A 216 8.33 -25.30 -12.54
C LEU A 216 9.70 -25.88 -12.91
N GLU A 217 9.94 -26.16 -14.21
CA GLU A 217 11.23 -26.66 -14.72
C GLU A 217 12.30 -25.56 -14.70
N ALA A 218 11.93 -24.31 -14.98
CA ALA A 218 12.84 -23.18 -15.01
C ALA A 218 13.28 -22.71 -13.61
N ALA A 219 12.69 -23.25 -12.53
CA ALA A 219 13.02 -22.94 -11.14
C ALA A 219 12.98 -21.43 -10.81
N CYS A 220 11.91 -20.74 -11.23
CA CYS A 220 11.61 -19.39 -10.77
C CYS A 220 11.20 -19.43 -9.28
N ASP A 221 11.10 -18.29 -8.62
CA ASP A 221 10.77 -18.23 -7.18
C ASP A 221 9.26 -18.24 -6.93
N ARG A 222 8.48 -17.61 -7.82
CA ARG A 222 7.02 -17.52 -7.76
C ARG A 222 6.42 -17.57 -9.16
N VAL A 223 5.19 -18.05 -9.25
CA VAL A 223 4.40 -17.98 -10.48
C VAL A 223 3.10 -17.24 -10.20
N MET A 224 2.81 -16.25 -11.04
CA MET A 224 1.53 -15.55 -11.07
C MET A 224 0.62 -16.24 -12.09
N LEU A 225 -0.51 -16.75 -11.61
CA LEU A 225 -1.58 -17.34 -12.40
C LEU A 225 -2.51 -16.23 -12.88
N ASP A 226 -2.34 -15.75 -14.12
CA ASP A 226 -3.14 -14.64 -14.64
C ASP A 226 -4.46 -15.12 -15.21
N ASN A 227 -5.57 -14.65 -14.64
CA ASN A 227 -6.94 -14.97 -15.04
C ASN A 227 -7.30 -16.48 -15.07
N PHE A 228 -6.65 -17.30 -14.25
CA PHE A 228 -7.02 -18.72 -14.12
C PHE A 228 -8.41 -18.85 -13.48
N SER A 229 -9.17 -19.84 -13.93
CA SER A 229 -10.41 -20.26 -13.27
C SER A 229 -10.14 -20.99 -11.96
N LEU A 230 -11.12 -21.03 -11.04
CA LEU A 230 -10.96 -21.75 -9.76
C LEU A 230 -10.56 -23.24 -9.93
N PRO A 231 -11.10 -24.02 -10.89
CA PRO A 231 -10.62 -25.37 -11.16
C PRO A 231 -9.16 -25.41 -11.59
N GLN A 232 -8.72 -24.51 -12.48
CA GLN A 232 -7.32 -24.42 -12.93
C GLN A 232 -6.38 -24.03 -11.78
N MET A 233 -6.80 -23.10 -10.89
CA MET A 233 -6.01 -22.75 -9.69
C MET A 233 -5.81 -23.97 -8.78
N ARG A 234 -6.85 -24.78 -8.52
CA ARG A 234 -6.73 -26.01 -7.74
C ARG A 234 -5.81 -27.04 -8.41
N GLU A 235 -5.91 -27.18 -9.73
CA GLU A 235 -5.01 -28.04 -10.51
C GLU A 235 -3.57 -27.53 -10.41
N ALA A 236 -3.35 -26.22 -10.51
CA ALA A 236 -2.04 -25.58 -10.36
C ALA A 236 -1.43 -25.84 -8.98
N VAL A 237 -2.22 -25.69 -7.92
CA VAL A 237 -1.79 -25.98 -6.52
C VAL A 237 -1.40 -27.44 -6.38
N ALA A 238 -2.21 -28.38 -6.88
CA ALA A 238 -1.93 -29.81 -6.84
C ALA A 238 -0.68 -30.18 -7.66
N LEU A 239 -0.52 -29.62 -8.85
CA LEU A 239 0.65 -29.82 -9.73
C LEU A 239 1.93 -29.29 -9.11
N THR A 240 1.86 -28.11 -8.50
CA THR A 240 3.01 -27.44 -7.87
C THR A 240 3.46 -28.17 -6.61
N ALA A 241 2.52 -28.67 -5.82
CA ALA A 241 2.78 -29.44 -4.59
C ALA A 241 3.80 -28.76 -3.65
N GLY A 242 3.72 -27.43 -3.49
CA GLY A 242 4.59 -26.63 -2.63
C GLY A 242 6.03 -26.46 -3.14
N ARG A 243 6.35 -26.81 -4.38
CA ARG A 243 7.70 -26.63 -4.96
C ARG A 243 8.08 -25.19 -5.23
N LEU A 244 7.08 -24.32 -5.46
CA LEU A 244 7.22 -22.88 -5.58
C LEU A 244 5.94 -22.17 -5.12
N GLU A 245 6.02 -20.87 -4.90
CA GLU A 245 4.87 -20.06 -4.46
C GLU A 245 3.96 -19.74 -5.65
N LEU A 246 2.63 -19.78 -5.42
CA LEU A 246 1.62 -19.43 -6.40
C LEU A 246 0.90 -18.14 -6.01
N GLU A 247 0.83 -17.20 -6.94
CA GLU A 247 0.07 -15.96 -6.83
C GLU A 247 -1.11 -15.99 -7.80
N ALA A 248 -2.33 -15.75 -7.32
CA ALA A 248 -3.48 -15.54 -8.20
C ALA A 248 -3.63 -14.06 -8.53
N SER A 249 -3.88 -13.74 -9.80
CA SER A 249 -4.10 -12.39 -10.33
C SER A 249 -5.26 -12.37 -11.33
N GLY A 250 -5.90 -11.21 -11.43
CA GLY A 250 -7.00 -10.97 -12.39
C GLY A 250 -8.39 -11.02 -11.74
N ASN A 251 -9.19 -9.99 -12.01
CA ASN A 251 -10.63 -9.88 -11.63
C ASN A 251 -10.96 -10.13 -10.15
N VAL A 252 -10.03 -9.81 -9.24
CA VAL A 252 -10.21 -10.00 -7.80
C VAL A 252 -11.03 -8.85 -7.22
N ASN A 253 -12.12 -9.19 -6.53
CA ASN A 253 -12.98 -8.29 -5.79
C ASN A 253 -13.52 -9.00 -4.54
N GLU A 254 -14.30 -8.32 -3.70
CA GLU A 254 -14.82 -8.87 -2.44
C GLU A 254 -15.62 -10.17 -2.62
N SER A 255 -16.36 -10.32 -3.72
CA SER A 255 -17.17 -11.51 -3.97
C SER A 255 -16.37 -12.70 -4.51
N THR A 256 -15.26 -12.45 -5.23
CA THR A 256 -14.41 -13.49 -5.81
C THR A 256 -13.25 -13.89 -4.91
N LEU A 257 -12.88 -13.04 -3.95
CA LEU A 257 -11.69 -13.18 -3.13
C LEU A 257 -11.68 -14.48 -2.31
N ARG A 258 -12.72 -14.75 -1.54
CA ARG A 258 -12.80 -15.94 -0.68
C ARG A 258 -12.72 -17.26 -1.47
N PRO A 259 -13.49 -17.44 -2.56
CA PRO A 259 -13.36 -18.62 -3.42
C PRO A 259 -11.95 -18.82 -4.00
N ILE A 260 -11.23 -17.73 -4.36
CA ILE A 260 -9.84 -17.81 -4.83
C ILE A 260 -8.93 -18.25 -3.70
N ALA A 261 -9.03 -17.65 -2.52
CA ALA A 261 -8.23 -18.01 -1.35
C ALA A 261 -8.38 -19.50 -0.96
N GLU A 262 -9.59 -20.05 -1.12
CA GLU A 262 -9.90 -21.46 -0.83
C GLU A 262 -9.38 -22.46 -1.88
N THR A 263 -8.77 -21.97 -2.98
CA THR A 263 -8.07 -22.86 -3.94
C THR A 263 -6.74 -23.38 -3.41
N GLY A 264 -6.16 -22.70 -2.41
CA GLY A 264 -4.89 -23.06 -1.81
C GLY A 264 -3.67 -22.34 -2.40
N VAL A 265 -3.87 -21.27 -3.21
CA VAL A 265 -2.78 -20.39 -3.63
C VAL A 265 -2.16 -19.66 -2.43
N ASP A 266 -0.88 -19.33 -2.51
CA ASP A 266 -0.15 -18.68 -1.42
C ASP A 266 -0.44 -17.18 -1.34
N PHE A 267 -0.66 -16.55 -2.48
CA PHE A 267 -0.85 -15.10 -2.61
C PHE A 267 -2.00 -14.75 -3.56
N ILE A 268 -2.60 -13.58 -3.33
CA ILE A 268 -3.55 -12.96 -4.25
C ILE A 268 -3.17 -11.49 -4.41
N SER A 269 -2.84 -11.04 -5.62
CA SER A 269 -2.57 -9.63 -5.90
C SER A 269 -3.84 -8.88 -6.28
N ILE A 270 -4.03 -7.70 -5.66
CA ILE A 270 -5.26 -6.93 -5.74
C ILE A 270 -4.94 -5.46 -6.07
N GLY A 271 -5.17 -5.07 -7.32
CA GLY A 271 -4.95 -3.69 -7.73
C GLY A 271 -5.90 -2.68 -7.05
N ALA A 272 -7.11 -3.12 -6.71
CA ALA A 272 -8.12 -2.29 -6.06
C ALA A 272 -7.65 -1.69 -4.72
N LEU A 273 -6.78 -2.37 -3.98
CA LEU A 273 -6.24 -1.88 -2.69
C LEU A 273 -5.61 -0.50 -2.79
N THR A 274 -5.01 -0.16 -3.92
CA THR A 274 -4.25 1.07 -4.10
C THR A 274 -4.72 1.97 -5.25
N LYS A 275 -5.52 1.45 -6.21
CA LYS A 275 -6.05 2.27 -7.31
C LYS A 275 -7.46 2.81 -7.04
N ASP A 276 -8.29 2.09 -6.27
CA ASP A 276 -9.68 2.45 -5.98
C ASP A 276 -9.76 3.06 -4.56
N CYS A 277 -9.11 4.21 -4.38
CA CYS A 277 -8.96 4.84 -3.07
C CYS A 277 -10.26 5.49 -2.60
N LYS A 278 -10.75 5.07 -1.43
CA LYS A 278 -11.82 5.74 -0.70
C LYS A 278 -11.23 6.35 0.58
N SER A 279 -11.26 7.68 0.68
CA SER A 279 -10.79 8.40 1.87
C SER A 279 -11.77 8.28 3.03
N LEU A 280 -11.27 8.31 4.28
CA LEU A 280 -12.10 8.47 5.47
C LEU A 280 -12.56 9.92 5.64
N ASP A 281 -13.74 10.12 6.27
CA ASP A 281 -14.25 11.45 6.62
C ASP A 281 -13.63 11.90 7.95
N LEU A 282 -12.69 12.85 7.87
CA LEU A 282 -12.00 13.46 9.01
C LEU A 282 -12.37 14.95 9.14
N SER A 283 -12.32 15.48 10.36
CA SER A 283 -12.63 16.87 10.61
C SER A 283 -11.72 17.48 11.68
N MET A 284 -11.19 18.67 11.40
CA MET A 284 -10.50 19.49 12.39
C MET A 284 -11.44 20.57 12.91
N ARG A 285 -11.32 20.91 14.20
CA ARG A 285 -12.01 22.04 14.84
C ARG A 285 -11.07 22.73 15.81
N LEU A 286 -11.06 24.06 15.77
CA LEU A 286 -10.46 24.86 16.82
C LEU A 286 -11.24 24.66 18.13
N LEU A 287 -10.53 24.69 19.27
CA LEU A 287 -11.04 24.50 20.62
C LEU A 287 -11.13 25.84 21.36
#